data_af2b46d880e40f1c8bc4c2e94f5f73aa
#
_entry.id   af2b46d880e40f1c8bc4c2e94f5f73aa
#
_cell.length_a   1.000
_cell.length_b   1.000
_cell.length_c   1.000
_cell.angle_alpha   90.00
_cell.angle_beta   90.00
_cell.angle_gamma   90.00
#
_symmetry.space_group_name_H-M   'P 1'
#
loop_
_entity.id
_entity.type
_entity.pdbx_description
1 polymer ?
#
loop_
_entity_poly.entity_id
_entity_poly.type
_entity_poly.pdbx_seq_one_letter_code
_entity_poly.pdbx_strand_id
1 'polypeptide(L)'
;MKNPVGPVLRMGDEVELIIAAIEDDNPGTEIEVIDRGAYVRVQGEDQITVTEQTLRRYLGADYEIRSFGGIMSAFSGRVINTSDAITWQSVALGKKVTR
;
A
#
# COMPACT_ATOMS: atom_id res chain seq x y z
N MET A 1 15.79 6.02 0.01
CA MET A 1 14.74 5.70 -0.97
C MET A 1 14.26 6.99 -1.62
N LYS A 2 14.21 6.99 -2.93
CA LYS A 2 13.81 8.15 -3.71
C LYS A 2 12.32 8.06 -4.01
N ASN A 3 11.60 9.17 -3.85
CA ASN A 3 10.15 9.21 -4.09
C ASN A 3 9.38 8.10 -3.38
N PRO A 4 9.52 7.97 -2.04
CA PRO A 4 8.82 6.91 -1.33
C PRO A 4 7.31 7.15 -1.32
N VAL A 5 6.55 6.10 -1.57
CA VAL A 5 5.08 6.16 -1.58
C VAL A 5 4.53 4.94 -0.86
N GLY A 6 3.33 5.06 -0.32
CA GLY A 6 2.67 3.95 0.33
C GLY A 6 1.82 4.38 1.51
N PRO A 7 1.14 3.42 2.12
CA PRO A 7 0.21 3.69 3.20
C PRO A 7 0.89 3.79 4.55
N VAL A 8 0.22 4.49 5.48
CA VAL A 8 0.49 4.42 6.90
C VAL A 8 -0.67 3.66 7.51
N LEU A 9 -0.40 2.52 8.10
CA LEU A 9 -1.41 1.61 8.60
C LEU A 9 -1.46 1.64 10.11
N ARG A 10 -2.66 1.59 10.67
CA ARG A 10 -2.82 1.47 12.11
C ARG A 10 -2.35 0.10 12.54
N MET A 11 -1.61 0.06 13.66
CA MET A 11 -1.15 -1.21 14.18
C MET A 11 -2.34 -2.06 14.60
N GLY A 12 -2.30 -3.33 14.25
CA GLY A 12 -3.36 -4.28 14.55
C GLY A 12 -2.98 -5.66 14.09
N ASP A 13 -3.87 -6.60 14.31
CA ASP A 13 -3.58 -8.02 14.06
C ASP A 13 -3.33 -8.34 12.60
N GLU A 14 -3.90 -7.55 11.71
CA GLU A 14 -3.82 -7.83 10.26
C GLU A 14 -2.65 -7.18 9.57
N VAL A 15 -1.93 -6.30 10.25
CA VAL A 15 -0.91 -5.48 9.62
C VAL A 15 0.17 -6.31 8.93
N GLU A 16 0.65 -7.37 9.57
CA GLU A 16 1.70 -8.18 8.97
C GLU A 16 1.22 -8.90 7.71
N LEU A 17 -0.04 -9.32 7.71
CA LEU A 17 -0.61 -9.97 6.55
C LEU A 17 -0.78 -9.00 5.39
N ILE A 18 -1.15 -7.77 5.71
CA ILE A 18 -1.28 -6.73 4.69
C ILE A 18 0.08 -6.39 4.09
N ILE A 19 1.11 -6.30 4.93
CA ILE A 19 2.47 -6.06 4.44
C ILE A 19 2.89 -7.18 3.49
N ALA A 20 2.61 -8.43 3.86
CA ALA A 20 2.94 -9.57 3.00
C ALA A 20 2.22 -9.46 1.65
N ALA A 21 0.95 -9.04 1.66
CA ALA A 21 0.20 -8.87 0.43
C ALA A 21 0.83 -7.79 -0.45
N ILE A 22 1.24 -6.68 0.15
CA ILE A 22 1.88 -5.61 -0.59
C ILE A 22 3.20 -6.10 -1.19
N GLU A 23 3.97 -6.85 -0.43
CA GLU A 23 5.22 -7.40 -0.96
C GLU A 23 4.98 -8.35 -2.12
N ASP A 24 3.96 -9.19 -2.01
CA ASP A 24 3.64 -10.15 -3.07
C ASP A 24 3.23 -9.46 -4.37
N ASP A 25 2.53 -8.34 -4.26
CA ASP A 25 2.04 -7.64 -5.46
C ASP A 25 3.11 -6.74 -6.08
N ASN A 26 4.26 -6.61 -5.45
CA ASN A 26 5.31 -5.72 -5.94
C ASN A 26 6.65 -6.44 -5.99
N PRO A 27 6.73 -7.56 -6.72
CA PRO A 27 8.00 -8.28 -6.84
C PRO A 27 8.98 -7.38 -7.58
N GLY A 28 10.18 -7.32 -7.15
CA GLY A 28 11.17 -6.46 -7.76
C GLY A 28 11.21 -5.04 -7.20
N THR A 29 10.28 -4.70 -6.32
CA THR A 29 10.29 -3.41 -5.63
C THR A 29 10.62 -3.66 -4.17
N GLU A 30 11.61 -2.96 -3.67
CA GLU A 30 11.95 -3.05 -2.25
C GLU A 30 10.87 -2.36 -1.43
N ILE A 31 10.31 -3.07 -0.46
CA ILE A 31 9.30 -2.51 0.43
C ILE A 31 9.95 -2.24 1.77
N GLU A 32 9.91 -1.00 2.19
CA GLU A 32 10.46 -0.58 3.49
C GLU A 32 9.33 -0.48 4.49
N VAL A 33 9.54 -1.04 5.68
CA VAL A 33 8.53 -1.06 6.73
C VAL A 33 9.12 -0.33 7.93
N ILE A 34 8.46 0.73 8.37
CA ILE A 34 8.92 1.54 9.49
C ILE A 34 7.87 1.45 10.60
N ASP A 35 8.23 0.74 11.66
CA ASP A 35 7.36 0.51 12.80
C ASP A 35 7.45 1.69 13.76
N ARG A 36 6.32 2.35 14.01
CA ARG A 36 6.24 3.49 14.91
C ARG A 36 5.40 3.18 16.15
N GLY A 37 5.13 1.90 16.42
CA GLY A 37 4.35 1.49 17.57
C GLY A 37 2.87 1.51 17.31
N ALA A 38 2.24 2.68 17.32
CA ALA A 38 0.81 2.79 17.09
C ALA A 38 0.43 2.65 15.62
N TYR A 39 1.40 2.83 14.72
CA TYR A 39 1.18 2.68 13.29
C TYR A 39 2.46 2.25 12.60
N VAL A 40 2.31 1.78 11.37
CA VAL A 40 3.41 1.29 10.55
C VAL A 40 3.36 2.01 9.21
N ARG A 41 4.50 2.52 8.77
CA ARG A 41 4.63 3.13 7.46
C ARG A 41 5.19 2.08 6.50
N VAL A 42 4.49 1.86 5.40
CA VAL A 42 4.90 0.89 4.38
C VAL A 42 5.15 1.65 3.09
N GLN A 43 6.37 1.57 2.56
CA GLN A 43 6.65 2.39 1.39
C GLN A 43 7.59 1.70 0.42
N GLY A 44 7.43 2.06 -0.85
CA GLY A 44 8.30 1.65 -1.92
C GLY A 44 8.61 2.84 -2.80
N GLU A 45 9.52 2.66 -3.73
CA GLU A 45 9.98 3.75 -4.57
C GLU A 45 9.08 3.90 -5.80
N ASP A 46 8.62 5.12 -6.04
CA ASP A 46 7.85 5.56 -7.21
C ASP A 46 6.43 5.05 -7.28
N GLN A 47 6.18 3.78 -7.11
CA GLN A 47 4.83 3.24 -7.22
C GLN A 47 4.76 1.87 -6.58
N ILE A 48 3.73 1.64 -5.77
CA ILE A 48 3.40 0.30 -5.27
C ILE A 48 1.90 0.11 -5.35
N THR A 49 1.47 -1.14 -5.41
CA THR A 49 0.06 -1.47 -5.53
C THR A 49 -0.28 -2.65 -4.64
N VAL A 50 -1.55 -2.78 -4.28
CA VAL A 50 -2.06 -3.99 -3.62
C VAL A 50 -3.43 -4.30 -4.21
N THR A 51 -3.69 -5.58 -4.47
CA THR A 51 -4.94 -6.02 -5.07
C THR A 51 -5.82 -6.70 -4.03
N GLU A 52 -7.13 -6.63 -4.27
CA GLU A 52 -8.09 -7.34 -3.43
C GLU A 52 -7.82 -8.84 -3.46
N GLN A 53 -7.47 -9.36 -4.63
CA GLN A 53 -7.21 -10.79 -4.77
C GLN A 53 -6.08 -11.24 -3.84
N THR A 54 -4.99 -10.50 -3.79
CA THR A 54 -3.87 -10.85 -2.92
C THR A 54 -4.23 -10.66 -1.45
N LEU A 55 -4.95 -9.58 -1.14
CA LEU A 55 -5.41 -9.37 0.23
C LEU A 55 -6.28 -10.51 0.71
N ARG A 56 -7.13 -11.04 -0.17
CA ARG A 56 -7.99 -12.17 0.19
C ARG A 56 -7.23 -13.45 0.47
N ARG A 57 -6.07 -13.63 -0.17
CA ARG A 57 -5.26 -14.80 0.13
C ARG A 57 -4.73 -14.79 1.55
N TYR A 58 -4.50 -13.61 2.10
CA TYR A 58 -3.97 -13.47 3.45
C TYR A 58 -5.04 -13.23 4.50
N LEU A 59 -6.09 -12.50 4.15
CA LEU A 59 -7.10 -12.07 5.13
C LEU A 59 -8.41 -12.82 5.04
N GLY A 60 -8.59 -13.63 3.97
CA GLY A 60 -9.80 -14.42 3.82
C GLY A 60 -10.60 -14.00 2.60
N ALA A 61 -11.38 -14.96 2.06
CA ALA A 61 -12.11 -14.78 0.81
C ALA A 61 -13.16 -13.67 0.88
N ASP A 62 -13.58 -13.30 2.09
CA ASP A 62 -14.63 -12.30 2.26
C ASP A 62 -14.09 -10.89 2.40
N TYR A 63 -12.78 -10.72 2.41
CA TYR A 63 -12.20 -9.39 2.57
C TYR A 63 -12.58 -8.50 1.39
N GLU A 64 -12.98 -7.28 1.68
CA GLU A 64 -13.31 -6.30 0.64
C GLU A 64 -12.31 -5.17 0.68
N ILE A 65 -11.79 -4.81 -0.49
CA ILE A 65 -10.72 -3.80 -0.57
C ILE A 65 -11.16 -2.44 -0.04
N ARG A 66 -12.43 -2.12 -0.10
CA ARG A 66 -12.92 -0.85 0.45
C ARG A 66 -12.72 -0.78 1.96
N SER A 67 -12.55 -1.92 2.62
CA SER A 67 -12.28 -1.94 4.06
C SER A 67 -10.88 -1.44 4.39
N PHE A 68 -10.00 -1.42 3.40
CA PHE A 68 -8.62 -0.97 3.58
C PHE A 68 -8.56 0.47 4.09
N GLY A 69 -9.50 1.31 3.66
CA GLY A 69 -9.53 2.70 4.11
C GLY A 69 -9.68 2.85 5.62
N GLY A 70 -10.26 1.84 6.27
CA GLY A 70 -10.45 1.91 7.72
C GLY A 70 -9.16 1.73 8.52
N ILE A 71 -8.15 1.12 7.92
CA ILE A 71 -6.87 0.92 8.60
C ILE A 71 -5.77 1.83 8.07
N MET A 72 -5.99 2.49 6.95
CA MET A 72 -5.01 3.42 6.40
C MET A 72 -5.26 4.80 6.96
N SER A 73 -4.41 5.24 7.90
CA SER A 73 -4.60 6.53 8.55
C SER A 73 -4.02 7.68 7.73
N ALA A 74 -3.06 7.39 6.86
CA ALA A 74 -2.43 8.39 6.01
C ALA A 74 -1.70 7.67 4.90
N PHE A 75 -1.09 8.41 3.99
CA PHE A 75 -0.30 7.82 2.91
C PHE A 75 0.66 8.86 2.37
N SER A 76 1.68 8.38 1.64
CA SER A 76 2.61 9.22 0.92
C SER A 76 2.39 9.01 -0.57
N GLY A 77 2.46 10.09 -1.35
CA GLY A 77 2.22 10.05 -2.77
C GLY A 77 0.76 10.30 -3.08
N ARG A 78 0.34 9.82 -4.22
CA ARG A 78 -1.02 9.94 -4.70
C ARG A 78 -1.68 8.57 -4.68
N VAL A 79 -2.87 8.47 -4.12
CA VAL A 79 -3.55 7.18 -4.04
C VAL A 79 -4.59 7.09 -5.16
N ILE A 80 -4.60 5.95 -5.85
CA ILE A 80 -5.53 5.66 -6.92
C ILE A 80 -6.29 4.41 -6.54
N ASN A 81 -7.61 4.55 -6.39
CA ASN A 81 -8.47 3.43 -6.03
C ASN A 81 -9.24 2.95 -7.24
N THR A 82 -9.25 1.64 -7.45
CA THR A 82 -10.17 1.02 -8.40
C THR A 82 -11.04 0.05 -7.61
N SER A 83 -11.92 -0.66 -8.30
CA SER A 83 -12.81 -1.60 -7.62
C SER A 83 -12.07 -2.78 -7.02
N ASP A 84 -10.84 -3.05 -7.46
CA ASP A 84 -10.11 -4.25 -7.02
C ASP A 84 -8.65 -4.00 -6.67
N ALA A 85 -8.20 -2.74 -6.63
CA ALA A 85 -6.80 -2.45 -6.33
C ALA A 85 -6.63 -1.05 -5.78
N ILE A 86 -5.54 -0.87 -5.03
CA ILE A 86 -5.12 0.45 -4.57
C ILE A 86 -3.67 0.63 -5.00
N THR A 87 -3.38 1.77 -5.61
CA THR A 87 -2.03 2.10 -6.05
C THR A 87 -1.59 3.41 -5.41
N TRP A 88 -0.37 3.44 -4.90
CA TRP A 88 0.28 4.66 -4.41
C TRP A 88 1.35 5.02 -5.41
N GLN A 89 1.32 6.25 -5.89
CA GLN A 89 2.17 6.68 -6.99
C GLN A 89 2.83 8.01 -6.63
N SER A 90 4.08 8.15 -7.03
CA SER A 90 4.80 9.39 -6.81
C SER A 90 4.15 10.54 -7.56
N VAL A 91 4.03 11.68 -6.90
CA VAL A 91 3.53 12.90 -7.54
C VAL A 91 4.46 13.31 -8.68
N ALA A 92 5.76 13.15 -8.48
CA ALA A 92 6.73 13.49 -9.52
C ALA A 92 6.53 12.63 -10.75
N LEU A 93 6.22 11.34 -10.57
CA LEU A 93 5.96 10.45 -11.68
C LEU A 93 4.72 10.88 -12.46
N GLY A 94 3.68 11.30 -11.75
CA GLY A 94 2.47 11.76 -12.39
C GLY A 94 2.65 13.04 -13.18
N LYS A 95 3.55 13.91 -12.76
CA LYS A 95 3.78 15.18 -13.44
C LYS A 95 4.56 15.05 -14.73
N LYS A 96 5.26 13.97 -14.88
CA LYS A 96 6.13 13.81 -16.01
C LYS A 96 5.42 13.85 -17.35
N VAL A 97 4.17 13.49 -17.36
CA VAL A 97 3.41 13.44 -18.60
C VAL A 97 2.93 14.79 -19.09
N THR A 98 3.17 15.84 -18.37
CA THR A 98 2.70 17.16 -18.74
C THR A 98 3.59 17.85 -19.76
N ARG A 99 4.60 17.20 -20.21
CA ARG A 99 5.53 17.80 -21.14
C ARG A 99 4.95 17.99 -22.53
#